data_831876ebd4dc7ac545305215aa6a62e8
#
_entry.id   831876ebd4dc7ac545305215aa6a62e8
#
_cell.length_a   1.000
_cell.length_b   1.000
_cell.length_c   1.000
_cell.angle_alpha   90.00
_cell.angle_beta   90.00
_cell.angle_gamma   90.00
#
_symmetry.space_group_name_H-M   'P 1'
#
loop_
_entity.id
_entity.type
_entity.pdbx_description
1 polymer ?
#
loop_
_entity_poly.entity_id
_entity_poly.type
_entity_poly.pdbx_seq_one_letter_code
_entity_poly.pdbx_strand_id
1 'polypeptide(L)'
;MTDKLYKTKGIVLRTVKYGETSVIVTIFTELFGIQSYLVNGVRTSTKKGSGKASLFQPSAILDLVVYHNELKHLNRIKEFRWDYLYRHILTDVRKNAVALFMVELLTKCLKHPEGNATLFHFIEDSFLHLDESNDAVMANFSLFFALHLPVFFGFRITDNYTEENSFLDLQEGKFVAEQPHHPHFMREKQAFITSQLLKVMQPGELEDIKLNHDFRRNLLYVYEMYYTLHIQDFGTMKTLPVLKEILS
;
A
#
# COMPACT_ATOMS: atom_id res chain seq x y z
N MET A 1 8.32 -8.03 32.36
CA MET A 1 7.00 -8.38 31.75
C MET A 1 7.17 -9.62 30.90
N THR A 2 6.32 -10.60 31.06
CA THR A 2 6.31 -11.86 30.28
C THR A 2 5.74 -11.60 28.90
N ASP A 3 6.36 -12.18 27.86
CA ASP A 3 5.82 -12.14 26.49
C ASP A 3 4.42 -12.76 26.48
N LYS A 4 3.42 -12.00 26.09
CA LYS A 4 2.03 -12.48 25.96
C LYS A 4 1.79 -12.99 24.54
N LEU A 5 0.91 -13.98 24.43
CA LEU A 5 0.54 -14.61 23.18
C LEU A 5 -0.75 -14.00 22.63
N TYR A 6 -0.74 -13.60 21.36
CA TYR A 6 -1.88 -12.98 20.68
C TYR A 6 -2.12 -13.62 19.32
N LYS A 7 -3.37 -13.66 18.92
CA LYS A 7 -3.77 -13.94 17.52
C LYS A 7 -4.06 -12.64 16.82
N THR A 8 -3.51 -12.44 15.62
CA THR A 8 -3.72 -11.26 14.80
C THR A 8 -3.53 -11.61 13.33
N LYS A 9 -4.19 -10.87 12.45
CA LYS A 9 -3.82 -10.86 11.03
C LYS A 9 -2.61 -9.94 10.81
N GLY A 10 -1.90 -10.16 9.72
CA GLY A 10 -0.78 -9.31 9.35
C GLY A 10 -0.49 -9.33 7.86
N ILE A 11 -0.12 -8.16 7.33
CA ILE A 11 0.28 -7.96 5.94
C ILE A 11 1.80 -7.79 5.91
N VAL A 12 2.49 -8.64 5.15
CA VAL A 12 3.95 -8.61 5.03
C VAL A 12 4.38 -7.39 4.22
N LEU A 13 5.20 -6.52 4.82
CA LEU A 13 5.76 -5.35 4.16
C LEU A 13 7.17 -5.61 3.62
N ARG A 14 8.00 -6.28 4.40
CA ARG A 14 9.41 -6.51 4.06
C ARG A 14 9.93 -7.77 4.72
N THR A 15 10.81 -8.48 4.02
CA THR A 15 11.53 -9.66 4.54
C THR A 15 13.01 -9.54 4.27
N VAL A 16 13.82 -9.76 5.30
CA VAL A 16 15.29 -9.73 5.21
C VAL A 16 15.84 -11.06 5.73
N LYS A 17 16.80 -11.61 5.00
CA LYS A 17 17.53 -12.82 5.45
C LYS A 17 18.28 -12.52 6.75
N TYR A 18 18.19 -13.43 7.71
CA TYR A 18 18.89 -13.34 9.01
C TYR A 18 19.53 -14.67 9.37
N GLY A 19 20.85 -14.70 9.46
CA GLY A 19 21.62 -15.94 9.61
C GLY A 19 21.37 -16.94 8.47
N GLU A 20 21.59 -18.22 8.73
CA GLU A 20 21.51 -19.27 7.70
C GLU A 20 20.06 -19.67 7.38
N THR A 21 19.22 -19.81 8.38
CA THR A 21 17.88 -20.42 8.25
C THR A 21 16.72 -19.49 8.58
N SER A 22 16.98 -18.31 9.13
CA SER A 22 15.97 -17.39 9.66
C SER A 22 15.73 -16.20 8.73
N VAL A 23 14.63 -15.48 8.99
CA VAL A 23 14.31 -14.19 8.40
C VAL A 23 13.85 -13.20 9.47
N ILE A 24 14.08 -11.92 9.25
CA ILE A 24 13.39 -10.83 9.95
C ILE A 24 12.32 -10.31 8.99
N VAL A 25 11.08 -10.28 9.46
CA VAL A 25 9.92 -9.86 8.68
C VAL A 25 9.30 -8.62 9.32
N THR A 26 9.11 -7.57 8.56
CA THR A 26 8.31 -6.42 8.96
C THR A 26 6.88 -6.63 8.48
N ILE A 27 5.93 -6.62 9.41
CA ILE A 27 4.52 -6.92 9.18
C ILE A 27 3.67 -5.77 9.71
N PHE A 28 2.71 -5.30 8.91
CA PHE A 28 1.63 -4.46 9.39
C PHE A 28 0.56 -5.37 9.97
N THR A 29 0.41 -5.36 11.30
CA THR A 29 -0.56 -6.20 12.02
C THR A 29 -1.81 -5.42 12.35
N GLU A 30 -2.95 -6.10 12.37
CA GLU A 30 -4.24 -5.52 12.73
C GLU A 30 -4.23 -4.94 14.16
N LEU A 31 -3.66 -5.69 15.13
CA LEU A 31 -3.69 -5.31 16.55
C LEU A 31 -2.59 -4.33 16.95
N PHE A 32 -1.39 -4.45 16.38
CA PHE A 32 -0.19 -3.76 16.89
C PHE A 32 0.46 -2.84 15.86
N GLY A 33 -0.18 -2.61 14.71
CA GLY A 33 0.42 -1.84 13.63
C GLY A 33 1.70 -2.47 13.07
N ILE A 34 2.68 -1.65 12.72
CA ILE A 34 3.93 -2.13 12.13
C ILE A 34 4.84 -2.76 13.20
N GLN A 35 5.18 -4.03 13.00
CA GLN A 35 6.02 -4.81 13.91
C GLN A 35 7.10 -5.59 13.16
N SER A 36 8.26 -5.79 13.81
CA SER A 36 9.32 -6.67 13.31
C SER A 36 9.33 -8.00 14.06
N TYR A 37 9.40 -9.09 13.30
CA TYR A 37 9.40 -10.44 13.85
C TYR A 37 10.58 -11.25 13.35
N LEU A 38 11.23 -11.98 14.28
CA LEU A 38 12.18 -13.02 13.95
C LEU A 38 11.43 -14.34 13.71
N VAL A 39 11.63 -14.93 12.53
CA VAL A 39 11.06 -16.23 12.14
C VAL A 39 12.20 -17.21 11.88
N ASN A 40 12.32 -18.22 12.73
CA ASN A 40 13.39 -19.20 12.66
C ASN A 40 13.05 -20.39 11.75
N GLY A 41 14.07 -20.96 11.08
CA GLY A 41 13.95 -22.24 10.40
C GLY A 41 13.06 -22.26 9.15
N VAL A 42 12.79 -21.09 8.53
CA VAL A 42 11.96 -20.99 7.31
C VAL A 42 12.74 -21.12 6.01
N ARG A 43 14.08 -21.04 6.07
CA ARG A 43 15.00 -21.16 4.94
C ARG A 43 15.80 -22.45 4.94
N THR A 44 15.24 -23.52 5.50
CA THR A 44 15.90 -24.83 5.52
C THR A 44 15.57 -25.63 4.26
N SER A 45 16.54 -26.41 3.77
CA SER A 45 16.39 -27.33 2.63
C SER A 45 15.59 -28.60 2.97
N THR A 46 15.19 -28.78 4.23
CA THR A 46 14.41 -29.95 4.66
C THR A 46 12.98 -29.87 4.16
N LYS A 47 12.35 -31.03 3.84
CA LYS A 47 10.93 -31.11 3.41
C LYS A 47 9.95 -30.34 4.30
N LYS A 48 10.23 -30.22 5.61
CA LYS A 48 9.42 -29.46 6.58
C LYS A 48 9.63 -27.94 6.53
N GLY A 49 10.75 -27.46 6.00
CA GLY A 49 11.08 -26.01 5.90
C GLY A 49 11.01 -25.46 4.48
N SER A 50 11.05 -26.35 3.48
CA SER A 50 10.93 -25.97 2.07
C SER A 50 9.58 -25.32 1.79
N GLY A 51 9.60 -24.11 1.27
CA GLY A 51 8.38 -23.33 0.93
C GLY A 51 7.86 -22.40 2.03
N LYS A 52 8.29 -22.53 3.32
CA LYS A 52 7.81 -21.63 4.38
C LYS A 52 8.27 -20.18 4.20
N ALA A 53 9.43 -19.96 3.57
CA ALA A 53 9.92 -18.62 3.29
C ALA A 53 9.04 -17.86 2.27
N SER A 54 8.34 -18.57 1.37
CA SER A 54 7.44 -17.98 0.40
C SER A 54 6.18 -17.35 1.01
N LEU A 55 5.80 -17.73 2.25
CA LEU A 55 4.70 -17.09 2.96
C LEU A 55 5.05 -15.66 3.37
N PHE A 56 6.33 -15.33 3.50
CA PHE A 56 6.79 -14.02 3.95
C PHE A 56 7.22 -13.10 2.79
N GLN A 57 6.58 -13.24 1.62
CA GLN A 57 6.78 -12.27 0.54
C GLN A 57 5.95 -11.00 0.77
N PRO A 58 6.40 -9.84 0.30
CA PRO A 58 5.62 -8.60 0.42
C PRO A 58 4.21 -8.76 -0.15
N SER A 59 3.24 -8.10 0.45
CA SER A 59 1.79 -8.21 0.25
C SER A 59 1.10 -9.44 0.81
N ALA A 60 1.80 -10.50 1.23
CA ALA A 60 1.17 -11.69 1.81
C ALA A 60 0.30 -11.33 3.02
N ILE A 61 -0.93 -11.85 3.07
CA ILE A 61 -1.86 -11.72 4.20
C ILE A 61 -1.82 -13.02 5.01
N LEU A 62 -1.47 -12.91 6.28
CA LEU A 62 -1.21 -14.06 7.16
C LEU A 62 -2.06 -14.00 8.42
N ASP A 63 -2.58 -15.17 8.84
CA ASP A 63 -2.99 -15.44 10.21
C ASP A 63 -1.76 -15.73 11.05
N LEU A 64 -1.62 -15.03 12.17
CA LEU A 64 -0.45 -15.07 13.01
C LEU A 64 -0.82 -15.38 14.46
N VAL A 65 0.01 -16.20 15.13
CA VAL A 65 0.08 -16.29 16.58
C VAL A 65 1.46 -15.75 16.99
N VAL A 66 1.47 -14.62 17.68
CA VAL A 66 2.70 -13.88 17.99
C VAL A 66 2.94 -13.75 19.48
N TYR A 67 4.21 -13.77 19.89
CA TYR A 67 4.64 -13.28 21.19
C TYR A 67 4.82 -11.77 21.05
N HIS A 68 4.05 -10.97 21.78
CA HIS A 68 4.16 -9.51 21.73
C HIS A 68 4.56 -8.93 23.07
N ASN A 69 5.52 -8.01 23.01
CA ASN A 69 5.99 -7.22 24.12
C ASN A 69 6.33 -5.81 23.62
N GLU A 70 5.61 -4.80 24.12
CA GLU A 70 5.76 -3.40 23.71
C GLU A 70 7.18 -2.83 23.90
N LEU A 71 7.96 -3.40 24.83
CA LEU A 71 9.33 -2.98 25.11
C LEU A 71 10.35 -3.58 24.13
N LYS A 72 9.95 -4.49 23.26
CA LYS A 72 10.84 -5.18 22.31
C LYS A 72 10.65 -4.66 20.89
N HIS A 73 11.73 -4.26 20.26
CA HIS A 73 11.75 -3.92 18.83
C HIS A 73 11.70 -5.14 17.91
N LEU A 74 12.00 -6.33 18.41
CA LEU A 74 11.99 -7.57 17.65
C LEU A 74 11.25 -8.65 18.44
N ASN A 75 10.07 -8.98 17.97
CA ASN A 75 9.20 -9.99 18.55
C ASN A 75 9.37 -11.36 17.85
N ARG A 76 8.57 -12.37 18.20
CA ARG A 76 8.64 -13.71 17.60
C ARG A 76 7.26 -14.17 17.15
N ILE A 77 7.22 -14.86 16.01
CA ILE A 77 6.02 -15.57 15.54
C ILE A 77 6.09 -17.00 16.05
N LYS A 78 5.01 -17.47 16.71
CA LYS A 78 4.84 -18.85 17.13
C LYS A 78 4.25 -19.69 16.01
N GLU A 79 3.18 -19.21 15.39
CA GLU A 79 2.44 -19.89 14.34
C GLU A 79 2.07 -18.89 13.24
N PHE A 80 2.07 -19.36 12.00
CA PHE A 80 1.69 -18.56 10.84
C PHE A 80 1.12 -19.47 9.74
N ARG A 81 0.15 -18.92 9.03
CA ARG A 81 -0.44 -19.54 7.83
C ARG A 81 -0.98 -18.44 6.93
N TRP A 82 -1.26 -18.78 5.67
CA TRP A 82 -2.03 -17.92 4.80
C TRP A 82 -3.40 -17.63 5.42
N ASP A 83 -3.80 -16.36 5.51
CA ASP A 83 -5.18 -15.94 5.71
C ASP A 83 -5.91 -15.97 4.36
N TYR A 84 -5.27 -15.40 3.34
CA TYR A 84 -5.75 -15.42 1.97
C TYR A 84 -4.65 -15.85 1.00
N LEU A 85 -4.96 -16.82 0.14
CA LEU A 85 -4.06 -17.27 -0.91
C LEU A 85 -4.46 -16.62 -2.23
N TYR A 86 -3.67 -15.68 -2.69
CA TYR A 86 -3.90 -14.98 -3.96
C TYR A 86 -3.98 -15.93 -5.15
N ARG A 87 -4.92 -15.64 -6.06
CA ARG A 87 -5.09 -16.35 -7.32
C ARG A 87 -4.20 -15.77 -8.42
N HIS A 88 -4.01 -14.46 -8.42
CA HIS A 88 -3.38 -13.72 -9.51
C HIS A 88 -2.19 -12.87 -9.09
N ILE A 89 -2.21 -12.17 -7.95
CA ILE A 89 -1.13 -11.25 -7.53
C ILE A 89 0.25 -11.92 -7.59
N LEU A 90 0.36 -13.20 -7.23
CA LEU A 90 1.65 -13.90 -7.20
C LEU A 90 2.10 -14.43 -8.56
N THR A 91 1.23 -14.48 -9.56
CA THR A 91 1.47 -15.07 -10.89
C THR A 91 1.37 -14.08 -12.03
N ASP A 92 0.61 -12.99 -11.88
CA ASP A 92 0.53 -11.89 -12.85
C ASP A 92 1.52 -10.78 -12.47
N VAL A 93 2.50 -10.55 -13.34
CA VAL A 93 3.57 -9.55 -13.13
C VAL A 93 3.02 -8.13 -12.95
N ARG A 94 1.92 -7.78 -13.65
CA ARG A 94 1.30 -6.45 -13.57
C ARG A 94 0.64 -6.25 -12.21
N LYS A 95 -0.19 -7.22 -11.76
CA LYS A 95 -0.82 -7.18 -10.43
C LYS A 95 0.22 -7.20 -9.31
N ASN A 96 1.27 -7.98 -9.47
CA ASN A 96 2.37 -8.02 -8.51
C ASN A 96 3.07 -6.65 -8.40
N ALA A 97 3.34 -5.98 -9.53
CA ALA A 97 3.94 -4.65 -9.53
C ALA A 97 3.05 -3.61 -8.82
N VAL A 98 1.72 -3.65 -9.03
CA VAL A 98 0.75 -2.80 -8.32
C VAL A 98 0.76 -3.11 -6.83
N ALA A 99 0.76 -4.39 -6.43
CA ALA A 99 0.82 -4.79 -5.03
C ALA A 99 2.10 -4.31 -4.34
N LEU A 100 3.26 -4.40 -5.00
CA LEU A 100 4.52 -3.88 -4.47
C LEU A 100 4.53 -2.36 -4.36
N PHE A 101 3.90 -1.63 -5.29
CA PHE A 101 3.67 -0.20 -5.17
C PHE A 101 2.83 0.13 -3.92
N MET A 102 1.73 -0.58 -3.68
CA MET A 102 0.88 -0.39 -2.50
C MET A 102 1.66 -0.64 -1.21
N VAL A 103 2.45 -1.71 -1.15
CA VAL A 103 3.33 -2.02 0.01
C VAL A 103 4.35 -0.91 0.25
N GLU A 104 5.02 -0.41 -0.78
CA GLU A 104 6.01 0.66 -0.63
C GLU A 104 5.34 1.95 -0.14
N LEU A 105 4.22 2.35 -0.76
CA LEU A 105 3.49 3.56 -0.39
C LEU A 105 3.03 3.50 1.07
N LEU A 106 2.39 2.39 1.46
CA LEU A 106 1.98 2.14 2.85
C LEU A 106 3.18 2.22 3.81
N THR A 107 4.29 1.54 3.49
CA THR A 107 5.49 1.51 4.34
C THR A 107 6.05 2.91 4.57
N LYS A 108 6.02 3.77 3.56
CA LYS A 108 6.48 5.17 3.66
C LYS A 108 5.56 6.04 4.51
N CYS A 109 4.26 5.72 4.56
CA CYS A 109 3.28 6.43 5.38
C CYS A 109 3.32 5.99 6.85
N LEU A 110 3.65 4.73 7.13
CA LEU A 110 3.68 4.17 8.49
C LEU A 110 4.90 4.66 9.26
N LYS A 111 4.74 5.73 10.02
CA LYS A 111 5.82 6.32 10.86
C LYS A 111 5.80 5.82 12.31
N HIS A 112 4.63 5.40 12.79
CA HIS A 112 4.43 4.95 14.16
C HIS A 112 3.91 3.51 14.21
N PRO A 113 4.29 2.73 15.24
CA PRO A 113 3.93 1.32 15.35
C PRO A 113 2.48 1.07 15.82
N GLU A 114 1.67 2.11 15.99
CA GLU A 114 0.32 2.00 16.53
C GLU A 114 -0.62 1.19 15.62
N GLY A 115 -1.46 0.35 16.25
CA GLY A 115 -2.49 -0.41 15.55
C GLY A 115 -3.59 0.51 15.01
N ASN A 116 -4.02 0.26 13.77
CA ASN A 116 -5.14 0.93 13.13
C ASN A 116 -5.94 -0.11 12.34
N ALA A 117 -6.98 -0.66 12.96
CA ALA A 117 -7.80 -1.71 12.35
C ALA A 117 -8.51 -1.22 11.09
N THR A 118 -8.97 0.03 11.05
CA THR A 118 -9.65 0.59 9.87
C THR A 118 -8.70 0.69 8.67
N LEU A 119 -7.48 1.16 8.90
CA LEU A 119 -6.43 1.15 7.87
C LEU A 119 -6.08 -0.29 7.46
N PHE A 120 -5.96 -1.21 8.43
CA PHE A 120 -5.66 -2.61 8.13
C PHE A 120 -6.69 -3.22 7.18
N HIS A 121 -7.98 -3.07 7.47
CA HIS A 121 -9.05 -3.58 6.61
C HIS A 121 -9.08 -2.91 5.24
N PHE A 122 -8.86 -1.60 5.15
CA PHE A 122 -8.74 -0.92 3.86
C PHE A 122 -7.62 -1.52 3.00
N ILE A 123 -6.46 -1.82 3.59
CA ILE A 123 -5.32 -2.41 2.87
C ILE A 123 -5.61 -3.87 2.49
N GLU A 124 -6.17 -4.65 3.41
CA GLU A 124 -6.59 -6.04 3.17
C GLU A 124 -7.57 -6.10 1.99
N ASP A 125 -8.67 -5.35 2.05
CA ASP A 125 -9.69 -5.27 1.00
C ASP A 125 -9.09 -4.81 -0.35
N SER A 126 -8.17 -3.83 -0.32
CA SER A 126 -7.49 -3.38 -1.53
C SER A 126 -6.70 -4.49 -2.21
N PHE A 127 -5.99 -5.34 -1.44
CA PHE A 127 -5.30 -6.49 -2.02
C PHE A 127 -6.25 -7.54 -2.57
N LEU A 128 -7.37 -7.82 -1.88
CA LEU A 128 -8.38 -8.78 -2.34
C LEU A 128 -9.01 -8.31 -3.65
N HIS A 129 -9.41 -7.03 -3.73
CA HIS A 129 -9.96 -6.45 -4.94
C HIS A 129 -8.96 -6.41 -6.10
N LEU A 130 -7.69 -6.10 -5.84
CA LEU A 130 -6.64 -6.16 -6.86
C LEU A 130 -6.46 -7.58 -7.40
N ASP A 131 -6.47 -8.58 -6.52
CA ASP A 131 -6.30 -9.98 -6.91
C ASP A 131 -7.39 -10.42 -7.89
N GLU A 132 -8.64 -10.04 -7.64
CA GLU A 132 -9.81 -10.42 -8.44
C GLU A 132 -10.12 -9.45 -9.61
N SER A 133 -9.43 -8.29 -9.69
CA SER A 133 -9.69 -7.27 -10.71
C SER A 133 -9.44 -7.75 -12.14
N ASN A 134 -10.19 -7.20 -13.09
CA ASN A 134 -9.87 -7.30 -14.52
C ASN A 134 -8.77 -6.28 -14.91
N ASP A 135 -8.31 -6.34 -16.15
CA ASP A 135 -7.23 -5.47 -16.66
C ASP A 135 -7.58 -3.98 -16.61
N ALA A 136 -8.84 -3.60 -16.85
CA ALA A 136 -9.28 -2.21 -16.85
C ALA A 136 -9.25 -1.60 -15.43
N VAL A 137 -9.73 -2.33 -14.44
CA VAL A 137 -9.69 -1.96 -13.02
C VAL A 137 -8.23 -1.92 -12.55
N MET A 138 -7.45 -2.97 -12.82
CA MET A 138 -6.05 -3.09 -12.41
C MET A 138 -5.21 -1.92 -12.91
N ALA A 139 -5.44 -1.48 -14.15
CA ALA A 139 -4.67 -0.38 -14.76
C ALA A 139 -4.78 0.95 -13.99
N ASN A 140 -5.91 1.22 -13.33
CA ASN A 140 -6.15 2.43 -12.55
C ASN A 140 -5.99 2.23 -11.04
N PHE A 141 -5.73 0.99 -10.58
CA PHE A 141 -5.75 0.64 -9.16
C PHE A 141 -4.71 1.40 -8.34
N SER A 142 -3.52 1.62 -8.90
CA SER A 142 -2.46 2.41 -8.24
C SER A 142 -2.89 3.85 -7.97
N LEU A 143 -3.65 4.47 -8.90
CA LEU A 143 -4.18 5.82 -8.74
C LEU A 143 -5.24 5.88 -7.64
N PHE A 144 -6.17 4.92 -7.67
CA PHE A 144 -7.20 4.78 -6.63
C PHE A 144 -6.57 4.64 -5.25
N PHE A 145 -5.67 3.69 -5.09
CA PHE A 145 -5.01 3.44 -3.80
C PHE A 145 -4.25 4.67 -3.29
N ALA A 146 -3.50 5.35 -4.18
CA ALA A 146 -2.75 6.55 -3.83
C ALA A 146 -3.64 7.74 -3.41
N LEU A 147 -4.87 7.83 -3.89
CA LEU A 147 -5.80 8.90 -3.50
C LEU A 147 -6.59 8.61 -2.23
N HIS A 148 -6.87 7.33 -1.95
CA HIS A 148 -7.68 6.97 -0.79
C HIS A 148 -6.85 6.71 0.49
N LEU A 149 -5.59 6.29 0.36
CA LEU A 149 -4.70 6.05 1.50
C LEU A 149 -4.47 7.30 2.39
N PRO A 150 -4.35 8.54 1.88
CA PRO A 150 -4.12 9.75 2.69
C PRO A 150 -5.18 10.03 3.76
N VAL A 151 -6.40 9.51 3.60
CA VAL A 151 -7.50 9.65 4.56
C VAL A 151 -7.10 9.16 5.95
N PHE A 152 -6.31 8.08 6.01
CA PHE A 152 -5.87 7.44 7.26
C PHE A 152 -4.70 8.17 7.95
N PHE A 153 -4.09 9.12 7.25
CA PHE A 153 -2.93 9.87 7.71
C PHE A 153 -3.20 11.37 7.89
N GLY A 154 -4.47 11.79 7.72
CA GLY A 154 -4.92 13.15 8.01
C GLY A 154 -4.61 14.20 6.94
N PHE A 155 -4.19 13.79 5.74
CA PHE A 155 -3.94 14.71 4.61
C PHE A 155 -4.74 14.36 3.34
N ARG A 156 -6.01 13.99 3.51
CA ARG A 156 -6.90 13.67 2.39
C ARG A 156 -7.10 14.88 1.45
N ILE A 157 -7.27 14.60 0.15
CA ILE A 157 -7.77 15.61 -0.79
C ILE A 157 -9.29 15.74 -0.60
N THR A 158 -9.78 16.98 -0.46
CA THR A 158 -11.20 17.28 -0.41
C THR A 158 -11.71 17.46 -1.84
N ASP A 159 -12.65 16.60 -2.26
CA ASP A 159 -13.30 16.74 -3.56
C ASP A 159 -14.41 17.80 -3.53
N ASN A 160 -14.01 19.04 -3.77
CA ASN A 160 -14.90 20.19 -4.01
C ASN A 160 -14.75 20.74 -5.44
N TYR A 161 -14.42 19.84 -6.40
CA TYR A 161 -14.28 20.19 -7.81
C TYR A 161 -15.60 20.72 -8.38
N THR A 162 -15.52 21.88 -9.06
CA THR A 162 -16.55 22.45 -9.92
C THR A 162 -15.89 23.05 -11.16
N GLU A 163 -16.65 23.48 -12.16
CA GLU A 163 -16.09 24.22 -13.29
C GLU A 163 -15.39 25.52 -12.86
N GLU A 164 -15.88 26.16 -11.79
CA GLU A 164 -15.26 27.34 -11.19
C GLU A 164 -14.03 26.99 -10.36
N ASN A 165 -14.10 25.92 -9.54
CA ASN A 165 -12.98 25.42 -8.72
C ASN A 165 -12.25 24.31 -9.46
N SER A 166 -11.47 24.65 -10.49
CA SER A 166 -10.86 23.68 -11.42
C SER A 166 -9.35 23.48 -11.24
N PHE A 167 -8.72 24.18 -10.29
CA PHE A 167 -7.33 23.95 -9.91
C PHE A 167 -7.26 23.14 -8.62
N LEU A 168 -6.58 22.00 -8.63
CA LEU A 168 -6.29 21.26 -7.39
C LEU A 168 -4.98 21.78 -6.79
N ASP A 169 -5.08 22.48 -5.68
CA ASP A 169 -3.93 22.88 -4.86
C ASP A 169 -3.42 21.69 -4.06
N LEU A 170 -2.20 21.26 -4.36
CA LEU A 170 -1.57 20.09 -3.70
C LEU A 170 -1.01 20.41 -2.31
N GLN A 171 -0.79 21.68 -1.97
CA GLN A 171 -0.37 22.05 -0.62
C GLN A 171 -1.56 22.05 0.34
N GLU A 172 -2.71 22.56 -0.13
CA GLU A 172 -3.94 22.63 0.66
C GLU A 172 -4.81 21.36 0.58
N GLY A 173 -4.59 20.50 -0.42
CA GLY A 173 -5.39 19.28 -0.65
C GLY A 173 -6.85 19.60 -0.99
N LYS A 174 -7.13 20.67 -1.76
CA LYS A 174 -8.49 21.08 -2.17
C LYS A 174 -8.50 21.76 -3.52
N PHE A 175 -9.67 21.80 -4.17
CA PHE A 175 -9.85 22.53 -5.41
C PHE A 175 -10.14 24.01 -5.14
N VAL A 176 -9.58 24.89 -5.97
CA VAL A 176 -9.68 26.37 -5.87
C VAL A 176 -10.00 26.98 -7.23
N ALA A 177 -10.61 28.19 -7.22
CA ALA A 177 -11.01 28.88 -8.44
C ALA A 177 -9.84 29.55 -9.16
N GLU A 178 -8.88 30.09 -8.39
CA GLU A 178 -7.72 30.79 -8.94
C GLU A 178 -6.50 29.89 -8.94
N GLN A 179 -5.63 30.05 -9.94
CA GLN A 179 -4.37 29.31 -10.01
C GLN A 179 -3.49 29.65 -8.81
N PRO A 180 -3.04 28.65 -8.03
CA PRO A 180 -2.12 28.87 -6.93
C PRO A 180 -0.81 29.57 -7.36
N HIS A 181 -0.25 30.42 -6.49
CA HIS A 181 1.00 31.13 -6.77
C HIS A 181 2.27 30.29 -6.68
N HIS A 182 2.14 29.02 -6.32
CA HIS A 182 3.24 28.02 -6.24
C HIS A 182 3.10 26.97 -7.36
N PRO A 183 4.15 26.19 -7.66
CA PRO A 183 4.12 25.22 -8.78
C PRO A 183 3.40 23.89 -8.44
N HIS A 184 2.94 23.68 -7.21
CA HIS A 184 2.37 22.42 -6.73
C HIS A 184 0.85 22.41 -6.88
N PHE A 185 0.37 22.34 -8.11
CA PHE A 185 -1.07 22.26 -8.40
C PHE A 185 -1.32 21.43 -9.66
N MET A 186 -2.56 20.94 -9.80
CA MET A 186 -3.08 20.35 -11.03
C MET A 186 -4.14 21.25 -11.65
N ARG A 187 -4.29 21.17 -12.97
CA ARG A 187 -5.31 21.91 -13.72
C ARG A 187 -5.93 21.06 -14.82
N GLU A 188 -6.97 21.57 -15.43
CA GLU A 188 -7.61 20.97 -16.62
C GLU A 188 -7.96 19.49 -16.42
N LYS A 189 -7.58 18.65 -17.38
CA LYS A 189 -7.88 17.22 -17.37
C LYS A 189 -7.30 16.49 -16.16
N GLN A 190 -6.14 16.89 -15.62
CA GLN A 190 -5.56 16.24 -14.45
C GLN A 190 -6.41 16.46 -13.20
N ALA A 191 -6.84 17.71 -12.96
CA ALA A 191 -7.70 18.07 -11.83
C ALA A 191 -9.06 17.38 -11.94
N PHE A 192 -9.69 17.42 -13.12
CA PHE A 192 -10.96 16.75 -13.40
C PHE A 192 -10.88 15.23 -13.13
N ILE A 193 -9.89 14.55 -13.71
CA ILE A 193 -9.74 13.08 -13.53
C ILE A 193 -9.43 12.73 -12.08
N THR A 194 -8.66 13.55 -11.37
CA THR A 194 -8.42 13.34 -9.94
C THR A 194 -9.72 13.43 -9.14
N SER A 195 -10.60 14.40 -9.44
CA SER A 195 -11.95 14.47 -8.85
C SER A 195 -12.78 13.22 -9.18
N GLN A 196 -12.74 12.70 -10.42
CA GLN A 196 -13.46 11.48 -10.77
C GLN A 196 -12.94 10.26 -9.96
N LEU A 197 -11.61 10.13 -9.82
CA LEU A 197 -10.98 9.06 -9.03
C LEU A 197 -11.29 9.15 -7.53
N LEU A 198 -11.42 10.37 -6.98
CA LEU A 198 -11.82 10.59 -5.57
C LEU A 198 -13.26 10.16 -5.29
N LYS A 199 -14.15 10.19 -6.30
CA LYS A 199 -15.55 9.76 -6.19
C LYS A 199 -15.74 8.26 -6.26
N VAL A 200 -14.73 7.51 -6.70
CA VAL A 200 -14.78 6.05 -6.76
C VAL A 200 -14.92 5.49 -5.35
N MET A 201 -16.04 4.84 -5.08
CA MET A 201 -16.32 4.20 -3.79
C MET A 201 -15.98 2.72 -3.80
N GLN A 202 -16.13 2.07 -4.96
CA GLN A 202 -15.82 0.65 -5.14
C GLN A 202 -14.80 0.48 -6.25
N PRO A 203 -13.73 -0.32 -6.06
CA PRO A 203 -12.69 -0.50 -7.08
C PRO A 203 -13.18 -0.92 -8.46
N GLY A 204 -14.33 -1.62 -8.56
CA GLY A 204 -14.94 -1.99 -9.84
C GLY A 204 -15.31 -0.79 -10.72
N GLU A 205 -15.66 0.35 -10.14
CA GLU A 205 -16.01 1.59 -10.86
C GLU A 205 -14.81 2.18 -11.63
N LEU A 206 -13.58 1.76 -11.31
CA LEU A 206 -12.37 2.15 -12.04
C LEU A 206 -12.40 1.71 -13.52
N GLU A 207 -13.24 0.73 -13.85
CA GLU A 207 -13.42 0.27 -15.23
C GLU A 207 -13.97 1.38 -16.14
N ASP A 208 -14.76 2.29 -15.62
CA ASP A 208 -15.38 3.40 -16.37
C ASP A 208 -14.40 4.54 -16.65
N ILE A 209 -13.29 4.63 -15.92
CA ILE A 209 -12.30 5.70 -16.06
C ILE A 209 -11.26 5.30 -17.13
N LYS A 210 -11.46 5.82 -18.38
CA LYS A 210 -10.59 5.48 -19.50
C LYS A 210 -9.40 6.46 -19.58
N LEU A 211 -8.23 5.94 -19.23
CA LEU A 211 -6.97 6.70 -19.29
C LEU A 211 -5.96 5.96 -20.18
N ASN A 212 -5.15 6.73 -20.91
CA ASN A 212 -3.98 6.14 -21.54
C ASN A 212 -2.83 6.00 -20.54
N HIS A 213 -1.85 5.19 -20.90
CA HIS A 213 -0.71 4.86 -20.07
C HIS A 213 0.08 6.11 -19.61
N ASP A 214 0.41 7.03 -20.53
CA ASP A 214 1.19 8.23 -20.19
C ASP A 214 0.47 9.14 -19.21
N PHE A 215 -0.83 9.26 -19.34
CA PHE A 215 -1.64 10.07 -18.45
C PHE A 215 -1.69 9.45 -17.02
N ARG A 216 -1.88 8.12 -16.91
CA ARG A 216 -1.80 7.41 -15.61
C ARG A 216 -0.45 7.62 -14.93
N ARG A 217 0.62 7.46 -15.70
CA ARG A 217 1.98 7.68 -15.20
C ARG A 217 2.18 9.10 -14.68
N ASN A 218 1.75 10.10 -15.44
CA ASN A 218 1.88 11.50 -15.04
C ASN A 218 1.09 11.80 -13.75
N LEU A 219 -0.11 11.25 -13.61
CA LEU A 219 -0.90 11.37 -12.37
C LEU A 219 -0.16 10.75 -11.17
N LEU A 220 0.43 9.55 -11.32
CA LEU A 220 1.16 8.89 -10.24
C LEU A 220 2.36 9.73 -9.74
N TYR A 221 3.10 10.39 -10.67
CA TYR A 221 4.18 11.30 -10.27
C TYR A 221 3.68 12.53 -9.52
N VAL A 222 2.54 13.08 -9.91
CA VAL A 222 1.94 14.21 -9.19
C VAL A 222 1.41 13.76 -7.83
N TYR A 223 0.87 12.53 -7.72
CA TYR A 223 0.47 11.98 -6.42
C TYR A 223 1.69 11.69 -5.53
N GLU A 224 2.81 11.19 -6.06
CA GLU A 224 4.06 11.07 -5.30
C GLU A 224 4.52 12.44 -4.74
N MET A 225 4.43 13.50 -5.56
CA MET A 225 4.73 14.87 -5.11
C MET A 225 3.77 15.30 -3.99
N TYR A 226 2.47 14.99 -4.09
CA TYR A 226 1.50 15.26 -3.03
C TYR A 226 1.92 14.61 -1.71
N TYR A 227 2.31 13.33 -1.71
CA TYR A 227 2.84 12.66 -0.52
C TYR A 227 4.11 13.31 0.02
N THR A 228 5.00 13.75 -0.85
CA THR A 228 6.24 14.43 -0.45
C THR A 228 5.98 15.78 0.25
N LEU A 229 4.90 16.47 -0.12
CA LEU A 229 4.48 17.72 0.54
C LEU A 229 3.91 17.49 1.95
N HIS A 230 3.28 16.35 2.19
CA HIS A 230 2.53 16.09 3.43
C HIS A 230 3.22 15.12 4.40
N ILE A 231 4.19 14.33 3.96
CA ILE A 231 4.90 13.35 4.79
C ILE A 231 6.38 13.71 4.86
N GLN A 232 6.85 14.00 6.07
CA GLN A 232 8.26 14.25 6.32
C GLN A 232 9.10 13.02 5.92
N ASP A 233 10.24 13.26 5.24
CA ASP A 233 11.18 12.23 4.80
C ASP A 233 10.54 11.14 3.92
N PHE A 234 9.51 11.49 3.13
CA PHE A 234 8.86 10.55 2.21
C PHE A 234 9.85 10.00 1.18
N GLY A 235 10.69 10.86 0.59
CA GLY A 235 11.65 10.50 -0.45
C GLY A 235 10.97 9.99 -1.72
N THR A 236 11.74 9.43 -2.67
CA THR A 236 11.23 8.90 -3.94
C THR A 236 10.76 7.45 -3.81
N MET A 237 9.76 7.08 -4.60
CA MET A 237 9.27 5.71 -4.70
C MET A 237 10.09 4.91 -5.73
N LYS A 238 10.55 3.72 -5.32
CA LYS A 238 11.33 2.81 -6.17
C LYS A 238 10.45 2.00 -7.13
N THR A 239 9.20 1.81 -6.78
CA THR A 239 8.24 1.03 -7.58
C THR A 239 7.65 1.82 -8.74
N LEU A 240 7.62 3.16 -8.71
CA LEU A 240 7.07 3.96 -9.82
C LEU A 240 7.77 3.73 -11.16
N PRO A 241 9.11 3.71 -11.27
CA PRO A 241 9.79 3.36 -12.51
C PRO A 241 9.42 1.96 -13.03
N VAL A 242 9.27 0.99 -12.12
CA VAL A 242 8.88 -0.39 -12.45
C VAL A 242 7.46 -0.45 -12.99
N LEU A 243 6.51 0.22 -12.34
CA LEU A 243 5.12 0.33 -12.83
C LEU A 243 5.06 0.92 -14.24
N LYS A 244 5.88 1.93 -14.52
CA LYS A 244 5.98 2.55 -15.84
C LYS A 244 6.30 1.53 -16.94
N GLU A 245 7.22 0.62 -16.69
CA GLU A 245 7.66 -0.37 -17.69
C GLU A 245 6.67 -1.52 -17.83
N ILE A 246 6.04 -1.94 -16.73
CA ILE A 246 5.19 -3.12 -16.70
C ILE A 246 3.74 -2.81 -17.16
N LEU A 247 3.24 -1.61 -16.89
CA LEU A 247 1.89 -1.20 -17.28
C LEU A 247 1.84 -0.43 -18.62
N SER A 248 2.97 -0.44 -19.38
CA SER A 248 3.05 0.17 -20.72
C SER A 248 2.31 -0.63 -21.79
#